data_cc0eb84c21c298f4718044e576c33919
#
_entry.id   cc0eb84c21c298f4718044e576c33919
#
_cell.length_a   1.000
_cell.length_b   1.000
_cell.length_c   1.000
_cell.angle_alpha   90.00
_cell.angle_beta   90.00
_cell.angle_gamma   90.00
#
_symmetry.space_group_name_H-M   'P 1'
#
loop_
_entity.id
_entity.type
_entity.pdbx_description
1 polymer ?
#
loop_
_entity_poly.entity_id
_entity_poly.type
_entity_poly.pdbx_seq_one_letter_code
_entity_poly.pdbx_strand_id
1 'polypeptide(L)'
;PQGTPVFIASSMPVRDAEFFGVKGSHRIKPYFNRGADGIDGTLSTAMGMAHGNKPSVLIVGDLALLHDISGFLLKDKLEGSLTVLVINNDGGRIFENLPIAECEGVPFEECFTTPQSVDIPSMAEGFGWNVQCIHTLDEMEASLQVLPDQGVSLLHVCTDSTHDVPF
;
A
#
# COMPACT_ATOMS: atom_id res chain seq x y z
N PRO A 1 15.06 6.58 3.85
CA PRO A 1 16.39 6.37 4.49
C PRO A 1 17.15 5.19 3.89
N GLN A 2 18.47 5.13 4.10
CA GLN A 2 19.32 4.10 3.51
C GLN A 2 19.11 2.73 4.15
N GLY A 3 18.90 1.70 3.32
CA GLY A 3 18.73 0.32 3.76
C GLY A 3 17.38 0.05 4.43
N THR A 4 16.37 0.91 4.20
CA THR A 4 15.00 0.73 4.70
C THR A 4 14.42 -0.58 4.18
N PRO A 5 13.86 -1.44 5.05
CA PRO A 5 13.02 -2.55 4.64
C PRO A 5 11.72 -2.03 4.03
N VAL A 6 11.40 -2.43 2.80
CA VAL A 6 10.18 -2.00 2.10
C VAL A 6 9.41 -3.24 1.67
N PHE A 7 8.24 -3.46 2.26
CA PHE A 7 7.31 -4.48 1.80
C PHE A 7 6.45 -3.88 0.68
N ILE A 8 6.42 -4.54 -0.46
CA ILE A 8 5.67 -4.09 -1.63
C ILE A 8 4.56 -5.12 -1.90
N ALA A 9 3.33 -4.66 -1.81
CA ALA A 9 2.15 -5.50 -1.96
C ALA A 9 1.99 -6.02 -3.39
N SER A 10 1.27 -7.13 -3.52
CA SER A 10 0.79 -7.64 -4.81
C SER A 10 -0.14 -6.62 -5.50
N SER A 11 -0.59 -6.93 -6.70
CA SER A 11 -1.35 -6.05 -7.60
C SER A 11 -0.47 -4.97 -8.23
N MET A 12 -0.93 -3.71 -8.32
CA MET A 12 -0.18 -2.62 -8.98
C MET A 12 1.14 -2.29 -8.28
N PRO A 13 1.23 -2.18 -6.94
CA PRO A 13 2.46 -1.73 -6.29
C PRO A 13 3.73 -2.49 -6.69
N VAL A 14 3.66 -3.82 -6.81
CA VAL A 14 4.84 -4.61 -7.23
C VAL A 14 5.18 -4.39 -8.70
N ARG A 15 4.19 -4.14 -9.55
CA ARG A 15 4.39 -3.85 -10.98
C ARG A 15 5.01 -2.48 -11.17
N ASP A 16 4.50 -1.48 -10.49
CA ASP A 16 5.05 -0.12 -10.51
C ASP A 16 6.50 -0.12 -10.02
N ALA A 17 6.80 -0.87 -8.96
CA ALA A 17 8.16 -1.02 -8.46
C ALA A 17 9.09 -1.70 -9.48
N GLU A 18 8.57 -2.65 -10.28
CA GLU A 18 9.34 -3.34 -11.32
C GLU A 18 9.57 -2.45 -12.55
N PHE A 19 8.54 -1.70 -12.99
CA PHE A 19 8.62 -0.88 -14.20
C PHE A 19 9.32 0.46 -13.98
N PHE A 20 9.06 1.12 -12.86
CA PHE A 20 9.52 2.47 -12.59
C PHE A 20 10.66 2.54 -11.56
N GLY A 21 10.93 1.41 -10.88
CA GLY A 21 11.97 1.34 -9.88
C GLY A 21 13.35 1.52 -10.49
N VAL A 22 14.05 2.59 -10.11
CA VAL A 22 15.41 2.86 -10.54
C VAL A 22 16.41 2.46 -9.45
N LYS A 23 17.60 2.03 -9.86
CA LYS A 23 18.70 1.80 -8.91
C LYS A 23 19.09 3.12 -8.25
N GLY A 24 18.64 3.32 -7.01
CA GLY A 24 18.92 4.49 -6.22
C GLY A 24 20.07 4.29 -5.25
N SER A 25 20.55 5.40 -4.67
CA SER A 25 21.57 5.41 -3.62
C SER A 25 21.08 4.87 -2.28
N HIS A 26 19.77 4.81 -2.07
CA HIS A 26 19.17 4.46 -0.76
C HIS A 26 19.29 2.97 -0.41
N ARG A 27 19.58 2.09 -1.37
CA ARG A 27 19.75 0.65 -1.16
C ARG A 27 18.63 0.06 -0.31
N ILE A 28 17.38 0.35 -0.64
CA ILE A 28 16.22 -0.25 0.03
C ILE A 28 16.30 -1.78 -0.01
N LYS A 29 15.71 -2.42 0.99
CA LYS A 29 15.55 -3.90 1.02
C LYS A 29 14.10 -4.23 0.66
N PRO A 30 13.80 -4.63 -0.59
CA PRO A 30 12.44 -4.98 -0.97
C PRO A 30 12.06 -6.37 -0.46
N TYR A 31 10.82 -6.50 -0.01
CA TYR A 31 10.16 -7.73 0.39
C TYR A 31 8.84 -7.87 -0.34
N PHE A 32 8.46 -9.08 -0.72
CA PHE A 32 7.27 -9.37 -1.50
C PHE A 32 6.64 -10.67 -1.05
N ASN A 33 5.32 -10.77 -1.11
CA ASN A 33 4.62 -12.05 -1.11
C ASN A 33 4.51 -12.53 -2.57
N ARG A 34 5.42 -13.45 -2.97
CA ARG A 34 5.40 -14.06 -4.30
C ARG A 34 5.28 -15.57 -4.15
N GLY A 35 4.52 -16.18 -5.09
CA GLY A 35 4.21 -17.61 -5.03
C GLY A 35 2.71 -17.84 -4.85
N ALA A 36 2.08 -17.34 -3.81
CA ALA A 36 0.63 -17.15 -3.71
C ALA A 36 0.37 -15.64 -3.82
N ASP A 37 -0.14 -15.20 -4.95
CA ASP A 37 -0.23 -13.77 -5.31
C ASP A 37 -1.53 -13.12 -4.80
N GLY A 38 -1.95 -13.44 -3.56
CA GLY A 38 -3.11 -12.84 -2.90
C GLY A 38 -2.84 -11.40 -2.45
N ILE A 39 -3.91 -10.71 -2.07
CA ILE A 39 -3.87 -9.37 -1.45
C ILE A 39 -4.23 -9.42 0.04
N ASP A 40 -4.69 -10.58 0.52
CA ASP A 40 -4.93 -10.89 1.92
C ASP A 40 -3.62 -11.01 2.72
N GLY A 41 -3.66 -10.76 4.03
CA GLY A 41 -2.53 -10.89 4.94
C GLY A 41 -1.36 -9.93 4.67
N THR A 42 -1.54 -8.92 3.83
CA THR A 42 -0.48 -8.00 3.40
C THR A 42 0.01 -7.11 4.55
N LEU A 43 -0.90 -6.47 5.27
CA LEU A 43 -0.58 -5.62 6.41
C LEU A 43 0.05 -6.43 7.54
N SER A 44 -0.54 -7.58 7.88
CA SER A 44 -0.04 -8.48 8.92
C SER A 44 1.37 -8.98 8.63
N THR A 45 1.67 -9.30 7.35
CA THR A 45 3.01 -9.71 6.93
C THR A 45 4.01 -8.56 7.06
N ALA A 46 3.64 -7.34 6.66
CA ALA A 46 4.48 -6.17 6.79
C ALA A 46 4.75 -5.81 8.26
N MET A 47 3.74 -5.96 9.12
CA MET A 47 3.90 -5.81 10.57
C MET A 47 4.91 -6.82 11.14
N GLY A 48 4.83 -8.10 10.69
CA GLY A 48 5.81 -9.13 11.07
C GLY A 48 7.22 -8.82 10.57
N MET A 49 7.37 -8.29 9.36
CA MET A 49 8.66 -7.85 8.82
C MET A 49 9.24 -6.68 9.63
N ALA A 50 8.41 -5.73 10.03
CA ALA A 50 8.82 -4.55 10.79
C ALA A 50 9.17 -4.85 12.25
N HIS A 51 8.60 -5.93 12.82
CA HIS A 51 8.80 -6.30 14.22
C HIS A 51 10.27 -6.62 14.52
N GLY A 52 10.84 -5.91 15.50
CA GLY A 52 12.25 -6.05 15.85
C GLY A 52 13.25 -5.60 14.77
N ASN A 53 12.77 -4.85 13.76
CA ASN A 53 13.58 -4.40 12.63
C ASN A 53 13.79 -2.88 12.67
N LYS A 54 14.53 -2.35 11.68
CA LYS A 54 14.65 -0.92 11.42
C LYS A 54 13.29 -0.34 11.03
N PRO A 55 13.10 0.98 11.13
CA PRO A 55 11.92 1.64 10.57
C PRO A 55 11.64 1.14 9.15
N SER A 56 10.45 0.63 8.95
CA SER A 56 10.05 -0.10 7.75
C SER A 56 8.89 0.58 7.03
N VAL A 57 8.75 0.29 5.74
CA VAL A 57 7.68 0.84 4.91
C VAL A 57 6.89 -0.30 4.27
N LEU A 58 5.56 -0.16 4.22
CA LEU A 58 4.67 -0.95 3.37
C LEU A 58 4.12 -0.04 2.27
N ILE A 59 4.20 -0.49 1.01
CA ILE A 59 3.50 0.12 -0.13
C ILE A 59 2.35 -0.80 -0.53
N VAL A 60 1.12 -0.29 -0.48
CA VAL A 60 -0.09 -1.11 -0.62
C VAL A 60 -1.21 -0.35 -1.31
N GLY A 61 -2.02 -1.05 -2.10
CA GLY A 61 -3.28 -0.51 -2.63
C GLY A 61 -4.40 -0.55 -1.58
N ASP A 62 -5.46 0.22 -1.83
CA ASP A 62 -6.64 0.33 -0.97
C ASP A 62 -7.31 -1.02 -0.69
N LEU A 63 -7.62 -1.81 -1.72
CA LEU A 63 -8.25 -3.13 -1.54
C LEU A 63 -7.37 -4.11 -0.75
N ALA A 64 -6.06 -4.15 -1.03
CA ALA A 64 -5.16 -5.02 -0.31
C ALA A 64 -5.05 -4.67 1.18
N LEU A 65 -5.11 -3.37 1.51
CA LEU A 65 -5.16 -2.92 2.89
C LEU A 65 -6.46 -3.35 3.57
N LEU A 66 -7.61 -3.16 2.90
CA LEU A 66 -8.92 -3.51 3.43
C LEU A 66 -9.12 -5.03 3.58
N HIS A 67 -8.49 -5.84 2.72
CA HIS A 67 -8.51 -7.30 2.85
C HIS A 67 -7.79 -7.83 4.10
N ASP A 68 -6.95 -7.03 4.73
CA ASP A 68 -6.25 -7.38 5.96
C ASP A 68 -6.48 -6.33 7.08
N ILE A 69 -7.71 -5.84 7.16
CA ILE A 69 -8.11 -4.83 8.14
C ILE A 69 -7.81 -5.26 9.59
N SER A 70 -7.84 -6.57 9.87
CA SER A 70 -7.49 -7.11 11.19
C SER A 70 -6.01 -6.89 11.56
N GLY A 71 -5.14 -6.67 10.57
CA GLY A 71 -3.74 -6.32 10.78
C GLY A 71 -3.54 -5.04 11.58
N PHE A 72 -4.50 -4.10 11.53
CA PHE A 72 -4.47 -2.88 12.33
C PHE A 72 -4.40 -3.13 13.85
N LEU A 73 -4.96 -4.24 14.32
CA LEU A 73 -4.95 -4.64 15.73
C LEU A 73 -3.56 -5.02 16.25
N LEU A 74 -2.60 -5.26 15.36
CA LEU A 74 -1.25 -5.69 15.74
C LEU A 74 -0.37 -4.52 16.23
N LYS A 75 -0.83 -3.27 16.13
CA LYS A 75 -0.04 -2.08 16.48
C LYS A 75 0.56 -2.13 17.89
N ASP A 76 -0.22 -2.61 18.86
CA ASP A 76 0.20 -2.67 20.27
C ASP A 76 1.22 -3.79 20.55
N LYS A 77 1.46 -4.66 19.55
CA LYS A 77 2.44 -5.75 19.62
C LYS A 77 3.69 -5.47 18.81
N LEU A 78 3.71 -4.36 18.03
CA LEU A 78 4.85 -4.01 17.22
C LEU A 78 6.00 -3.47 18.07
N GLU A 79 7.14 -4.12 18.00
CA GLU A 79 8.42 -3.58 18.47
C GLU A 79 9.16 -2.95 17.29
N GLY A 80 9.24 -1.63 17.24
CA GLY A 80 9.78 -0.87 16.10
C GLY A 80 8.71 -0.03 15.41
N SER A 81 8.85 0.22 14.12
CA SER A 81 7.89 1.06 13.40
C SER A 81 7.56 0.56 11.99
N LEU A 82 6.31 0.83 11.58
CA LEU A 82 5.85 0.63 10.22
C LEU A 82 5.13 1.88 9.72
N THR A 83 5.60 2.43 8.61
CA THR A 83 4.90 3.45 7.82
C THR A 83 4.21 2.78 6.65
N VAL A 84 2.90 2.89 6.57
CA VAL A 84 2.08 2.33 5.49
C VAL A 84 1.75 3.43 4.49
N LEU A 85 2.26 3.31 3.27
CA LEU A 85 1.92 4.16 2.14
C LEU A 85 0.78 3.49 1.36
N VAL A 86 -0.42 4.04 1.50
CA VAL A 86 -1.61 3.55 0.79
C VAL A 86 -1.81 4.35 -0.48
N ILE A 87 -1.77 3.66 -1.61
CA ILE A 87 -2.13 4.22 -2.91
C ILE A 87 -3.60 3.83 -3.16
N ASN A 88 -4.47 4.81 -3.03
CA ASN A 88 -5.92 4.64 -3.19
C ASN A 88 -6.33 5.15 -4.57
N ASN A 89 -6.61 4.21 -5.48
CA ASN A 89 -7.13 4.48 -6.83
C ASN A 89 -8.57 4.00 -7.00
N ASP A 90 -9.28 3.81 -5.87
CA ASP A 90 -10.68 3.42 -5.79
C ASP A 90 -10.97 2.05 -6.43
N GLY A 91 -10.22 1.04 -5.96
CA GLY A 91 -10.53 -0.36 -6.26
C GLY A 91 -9.46 -1.13 -7.04
N GLY A 92 -9.88 -2.24 -7.63
CA GLY A 92 -9.00 -3.17 -8.36
C GLY A 92 -8.72 -2.73 -9.79
N ARG A 93 -8.19 -1.53 -10.01
CA ARG A 93 -7.92 -0.95 -11.34
C ARG A 93 -6.95 -1.77 -12.21
N ILE A 94 -6.17 -2.66 -11.61
CA ILE A 94 -5.32 -3.60 -12.35
C ILE A 94 -6.12 -4.41 -13.40
N PHE A 95 -7.40 -4.69 -13.13
CA PHE A 95 -8.25 -5.47 -14.03
C PHE A 95 -8.69 -4.71 -15.27
N GLU A 96 -8.59 -3.38 -15.29
CA GLU A 96 -8.87 -2.53 -16.46
C GLU A 96 -7.93 -2.83 -17.64
N ASN A 97 -6.76 -3.40 -17.35
CA ASN A 97 -5.78 -3.83 -18.35
C ASN A 97 -6.10 -5.21 -18.97
N LEU A 98 -7.19 -5.84 -18.56
CA LEU A 98 -7.59 -7.15 -19.08
C LEU A 98 -8.65 -7.02 -20.19
N PRO A 99 -8.65 -7.91 -21.19
CA PRO A 99 -9.66 -7.89 -22.27
C PRO A 99 -11.12 -7.93 -21.78
N ILE A 100 -11.36 -8.45 -20.59
CA ILE A 100 -12.69 -8.49 -19.97
C ILE A 100 -13.28 -7.09 -19.72
N ALA A 101 -12.42 -6.08 -19.55
CA ALA A 101 -12.85 -4.70 -19.34
C ALA A 101 -13.58 -4.11 -20.57
N GLU A 102 -13.27 -4.63 -21.76
CA GLU A 102 -13.88 -4.21 -23.03
C GLU A 102 -15.14 -5.03 -23.39
N CYS A 103 -15.50 -6.05 -22.59
CA CYS A 103 -16.63 -6.93 -22.90
C CYS A 103 -17.97 -6.26 -22.55
N GLU A 104 -18.83 -6.10 -23.56
CA GLU A 104 -20.19 -5.60 -23.35
C GLU A 104 -21.01 -6.52 -22.44
N GLY A 105 -21.80 -5.93 -21.55
CA GLY A 105 -22.72 -6.66 -20.67
C GLY A 105 -22.08 -7.27 -19.41
N VAL A 106 -20.80 -7.09 -19.21
CA VAL A 106 -20.12 -7.46 -17.96
C VAL A 106 -20.26 -6.31 -16.95
N PRO A 107 -20.77 -6.55 -15.73
CA PRO A 107 -20.80 -5.54 -14.68
C PRO A 107 -19.39 -5.35 -14.10
N PHE A 108 -18.50 -4.73 -14.88
CA PHE A 108 -17.06 -4.71 -14.64
C PHE A 108 -16.73 -4.00 -13.30
N GLU A 109 -17.33 -2.84 -13.05
CA GLU A 109 -17.11 -2.10 -11.79
C GLU A 109 -17.53 -2.93 -10.56
N GLU A 110 -18.65 -3.63 -10.65
CA GLU A 110 -19.17 -4.43 -9.53
C GLU A 110 -18.35 -5.69 -9.27
N CYS A 111 -17.88 -6.36 -10.33
CA CYS A 111 -17.26 -7.69 -10.22
C CYS A 111 -15.73 -7.67 -10.20
N PHE A 112 -15.11 -6.64 -10.77
CA PHE A 112 -13.64 -6.58 -10.93
C PHE A 112 -13.02 -5.37 -10.23
N THR A 113 -13.49 -4.18 -10.49
CA THR A 113 -12.96 -2.98 -9.84
C THR A 113 -13.33 -2.94 -8.36
N THR A 114 -14.57 -3.32 -8.04
CA THR A 114 -15.08 -3.43 -6.67
C THR A 114 -14.71 -2.23 -5.79
N PRO A 115 -15.02 -0.97 -6.18
CA PRO A 115 -14.68 0.20 -5.40
C PRO A 115 -15.32 0.15 -4.01
N GLN A 116 -14.61 0.63 -3.02
CA GLN A 116 -15.05 0.58 -1.62
C GLN A 116 -15.29 1.98 -1.07
N SER A 117 -16.50 2.25 -0.62
CA SER A 117 -16.85 3.53 0.03
C SER A 117 -16.36 3.59 1.49
N VAL A 118 -15.06 3.29 1.71
CA VAL A 118 -14.44 3.31 3.04
C VAL A 118 -13.57 4.54 3.17
N ASP A 119 -13.83 5.36 4.18
CA ASP A 119 -12.90 6.42 4.60
C ASP A 119 -11.70 5.79 5.32
N ILE A 120 -10.67 5.44 4.54
CA ILE A 120 -9.46 4.78 5.05
C ILE A 120 -8.75 5.62 6.13
N PRO A 121 -8.57 6.95 5.98
CA PRO A 121 -8.06 7.80 7.04
C PRO A 121 -8.80 7.65 8.36
N SER A 122 -10.10 7.91 8.37
CA SER A 122 -10.94 7.81 9.57
C SER A 122 -10.96 6.42 10.17
N MET A 123 -10.96 5.39 9.32
CA MET A 123 -10.85 3.99 9.76
C MET A 123 -9.53 3.75 10.51
N ALA A 124 -8.40 4.15 9.95
CA ALA A 124 -7.09 3.93 10.55
C ALA A 124 -6.93 4.73 11.86
N GLU A 125 -7.44 5.96 11.92
CA GLU A 125 -7.52 6.76 13.14
C GLU A 125 -8.36 6.05 14.22
N GLY A 126 -9.47 5.43 13.82
CA GLY A 126 -10.32 4.63 14.73
C GLY A 126 -9.59 3.44 15.35
N PHE A 127 -8.60 2.88 14.66
CA PHE A 127 -7.67 1.89 15.22
C PHE A 127 -6.52 2.52 16.03
N GLY A 128 -6.43 3.84 16.11
CA GLY A 128 -5.40 4.58 16.85
C GLY A 128 -4.07 4.66 16.11
N TRP A 129 -4.08 4.66 14.78
CA TRP A 129 -2.91 4.91 13.95
C TRP A 129 -2.72 6.41 13.72
N ASN A 130 -1.48 6.84 13.54
CA ASN A 130 -1.19 8.19 13.06
C ASN A 130 -1.44 8.25 11.55
N VAL A 131 -2.27 9.20 11.11
CA VAL A 131 -2.66 9.30 9.70
C VAL A 131 -2.27 10.66 9.13
N GLN A 132 -1.78 10.66 7.90
CA GLN A 132 -1.51 11.84 7.11
C GLN A 132 -2.05 11.63 5.70
N CYS A 133 -2.90 12.55 5.22
CA CYS A 133 -3.28 12.62 3.82
C CYS A 133 -2.18 13.35 3.04
N ILE A 134 -1.78 12.79 1.93
CA ILE A 134 -0.71 13.27 1.05
C ILE A 134 -1.35 13.78 -0.25
N HIS A 135 -1.08 15.02 -0.60
CA HIS A 135 -1.66 15.67 -1.77
C HIS A 135 -0.62 16.02 -2.84
N THR A 136 0.66 16.01 -2.49
CA THR A 136 1.75 16.34 -3.41
C THR A 136 2.93 15.37 -3.27
N LEU A 137 3.74 15.28 -4.33
CA LEU A 137 4.97 14.49 -4.30
C LEU A 137 5.97 15.02 -3.26
N ASP A 138 6.03 16.34 -3.09
CA ASP A 138 6.93 16.98 -2.10
C ASP A 138 6.54 16.59 -0.67
N GLU A 139 5.24 16.53 -0.36
CA GLU A 139 4.74 16.04 0.94
C GLU A 139 5.08 14.58 1.16
N MET A 140 4.91 13.73 0.13
CA MET A 140 5.26 12.32 0.19
C MET A 140 6.75 12.13 0.42
N GLU A 141 7.59 12.85 -0.31
CA GLU A 141 9.04 12.80 -0.16
C GLU A 141 9.46 13.24 1.24
N ALA A 142 8.94 14.35 1.73
CA ALA A 142 9.22 14.85 3.08
C ALA A 142 8.84 13.83 4.16
N SER A 143 7.67 13.20 4.04
CA SER A 143 7.18 12.20 5.00
C SER A 143 8.00 10.90 5.00
N LEU A 144 8.63 10.56 3.88
CA LEU A 144 9.47 9.36 3.74
C LEU A 144 10.96 9.61 4.02
N GLN A 145 11.41 10.88 4.12
CA GLN A 145 12.81 11.20 4.43
C GLN A 145 13.21 10.77 5.83
N VAL A 146 12.31 10.94 6.80
CA VAL A 146 12.54 10.58 8.20
C VAL A 146 11.39 9.72 8.69
N LEU A 147 11.63 8.41 8.79
CA LEU A 147 10.63 7.48 9.32
C LEU A 147 10.64 7.49 10.85
N PRO A 148 9.47 7.34 11.49
CA PRO A 148 9.40 7.19 12.94
C PRO A 148 10.20 5.97 13.42
N ASP A 149 10.81 6.05 14.60
CA ASP A 149 11.53 4.92 15.20
C ASP A 149 10.60 3.92 15.89
N GLN A 150 9.38 4.34 16.24
CA GLN A 150 8.41 3.53 16.98
C GLN A 150 6.99 3.79 16.49
N GLY A 151 6.16 2.74 16.55
CA GLY A 151 4.74 2.81 16.32
C GLY A 151 4.33 2.66 14.85
N VAL A 152 3.11 3.06 14.56
CA VAL A 152 2.50 2.86 13.25
C VAL A 152 1.98 4.17 12.67
N SER A 153 2.20 4.39 11.39
CA SER A 153 1.68 5.54 10.65
C SER A 153 1.16 5.12 9.29
N LEU A 154 0.16 5.86 8.81
CA LEU A 154 -0.45 5.66 7.51
C LEU A 154 -0.37 6.96 6.70
N LEU A 155 0.24 6.89 5.53
CA LEU A 155 0.26 7.94 4.53
C LEU A 155 -0.77 7.58 3.45
N HIS A 156 -1.82 8.37 3.33
CA HIS A 156 -2.91 8.13 2.39
C HIS A 156 -2.74 9.01 1.16
N VAL A 157 -2.56 8.38 0.00
CA VAL A 157 -2.44 9.03 -1.31
C VAL A 157 -3.64 8.62 -2.15
N CYS A 158 -4.46 9.60 -2.55
CA CYS A 158 -5.48 9.37 -3.58
C CYS A 158 -4.87 9.64 -4.96
N THR A 159 -5.04 8.71 -5.88
CA THR A 159 -4.66 8.88 -7.29
C THR A 159 -5.91 8.97 -8.15
N ASP A 160 -5.78 9.61 -9.30
CA ASP A 160 -6.84 9.68 -10.29
C ASP A 160 -6.73 8.47 -11.21
N SER A 161 -7.71 7.56 -11.10
CA SER A 161 -7.76 6.32 -11.90
C SER A 161 -7.81 6.56 -13.41
N THR A 162 -8.22 7.76 -13.85
CA THR A 162 -8.29 8.10 -15.28
C THR A 162 -6.90 8.32 -15.91
N HIS A 163 -5.86 8.39 -15.09
CA HIS A 163 -4.47 8.61 -15.51
C HIS A 163 -3.56 7.40 -15.25
N ASP A 164 -4.12 6.27 -14.83
CA ASP A 164 -3.34 5.03 -14.68
C ASP A 164 -2.84 4.61 -16.07
N VAL A 165 -1.53 4.40 -16.18
CA VAL A 165 -0.90 4.04 -17.46
C VAL A 165 -1.20 2.58 -17.76
N PRO A 166 -1.81 2.25 -18.91
CA PRO A 166 -1.98 0.86 -19.31
C PRO A 166 -0.61 0.20 -19.58
N PHE A 167 -0.49 -1.05 -19.20
CA PHE A 167 0.71 -1.87 -19.45
C PHE A 167 0.74 -2.42 -20.87
#